data_11dc40f7b2fb714fa5ac95fa0abc4468
#
_entry.id   11dc40f7b2fb714fa5ac95fa0abc4468
#
_cell.length_a   1.000
_cell.length_b   1.000
_cell.length_c   1.000
_cell.angle_alpha   90.00
_cell.angle_beta   90.00
_cell.angle_gamma   90.00
#
_symmetry.space_group_name_H-M   'P 1'
#
loop_
_entity.id
_entity.type
_entity.pdbx_description
1 polymer ?
#
loop_
_entity_poly.entity_id
_entity_poly.type
_entity_poly.pdbx_seq_one_letter_code
_entity_poly.pdbx_strand_id
1 'polypeptide(L)'
;MTSVPFVTEDPHLTWIRRVVPRTPDGCEECLQTGSGWVHLRLCLTCGHVGCCDSSPNRHARRHAGVVQHPIVRSFEPGEDWRWCYVDETYV
;
A
#
# COMPACT_ATOMS: atom_id res chain seq x y z
N MET A 1 9.91 36.65 -3.40
CA MET A 1 9.23 36.16 -3.19
C MET A 1 9.27 34.94 -3.16
N THR A 2 9.01 34.50 -2.51
CA THR A 2 9.06 33.22 -2.39
C THR A 2 7.99 32.62 -2.98
N SER A 3 8.21 31.89 -3.87
CA SER A 3 7.19 31.08 -4.34
C SER A 3 6.80 30.17 -3.27
N VAL A 4 5.60 30.14 -3.02
CA VAL A 4 5.07 29.12 -2.22
C VAL A 4 5.21 27.85 -2.95
N PRO A 5 5.92 26.94 -2.42
CA PRO A 5 6.02 25.68 -3.07
C PRO A 5 4.64 25.10 -3.14
N PHE A 6 4.30 24.65 -4.30
CA PHE A 6 3.18 23.82 -4.36
C PHE A 6 3.51 22.57 -3.65
N VAL A 7 2.82 22.34 -2.61
CA VAL A 7 2.93 21.03 -2.02
C VAL A 7 2.04 20.15 -2.83
N THR A 8 2.60 19.65 -3.88
CA THR A 8 1.91 18.66 -4.67
C THR A 8 2.11 17.28 -4.09
N GLU A 9 3.05 17.15 -3.15
CA GLU A 9 3.33 15.85 -2.57
C GLU A 9 2.54 15.64 -1.31
N ASP A 10 2.00 14.45 -1.18
CA ASP A 10 1.32 14.05 0.04
C ASP A 10 2.33 13.97 1.18
N PRO A 11 2.03 14.54 2.34
CA PRO A 11 2.97 14.52 3.46
C PRO A 11 3.28 13.10 3.95
N HIS A 12 2.41 12.14 3.67
CA HIS A 12 2.65 10.76 4.08
C HIS A 12 3.73 10.07 3.26
N LEU A 13 4.20 10.70 2.18
CA LEU A 13 5.30 10.13 1.39
C LEU A 13 6.58 9.99 2.22
N THR A 14 6.70 10.72 3.32
CA THR A 14 7.85 10.56 4.21
C THR A 14 7.92 9.18 4.86
N TRP A 15 6.83 8.41 4.82
CA TRP A 15 6.79 7.05 5.36
C TRP A 15 7.28 5.99 4.38
N ILE A 16 7.61 6.39 3.14
CA ILE A 16 8.13 5.45 2.16
C ILE A 16 9.54 5.04 2.53
N ARG A 17 9.78 3.74 2.49
CA ARG A 17 11.08 3.14 2.75
C ARG A 17 11.44 2.22 1.59
N ARG A 18 12.69 1.84 1.52
CA ARG A 18 13.09 0.80 0.58
C ARG A 18 12.67 -0.52 1.20
N VAL A 19 11.75 -1.20 0.54
CA VAL A 19 11.17 -2.42 1.10
C VAL A 19 11.36 -3.60 0.16
N VAL A 20 11.35 -4.78 0.76
CA VAL A 20 11.31 -6.05 0.04
C VAL A 20 9.96 -6.68 0.36
N PRO A 21 9.21 -7.15 -0.65
CA PRO A 21 7.93 -7.82 -0.36
C PRO A 21 8.14 -9.03 0.54
N ARG A 22 7.40 -9.07 1.65
CA ARG A 22 7.53 -10.18 2.61
C ARG A 22 6.95 -11.47 2.06
N THR A 23 5.88 -11.36 1.28
CA THR A 23 5.26 -12.52 0.64
C THR A 23 5.06 -12.22 -0.83
N PRO A 24 6.12 -12.40 -1.66
CA PRO A 24 6.01 -12.03 -3.07
C PRO A 24 4.97 -12.85 -3.84
N ASP A 25 4.55 -14.00 -3.31
CA ASP A 25 3.62 -14.89 -3.98
C ASP A 25 2.16 -14.59 -3.68
N GLY A 26 1.85 -13.68 -2.76
CA GLY A 26 0.45 -13.41 -2.46
C GLY A 26 0.24 -12.56 -1.22
N CYS A 27 -1.02 -12.38 -0.89
CA CYS A 27 -1.41 -11.68 0.33
C CYS A 27 -0.95 -12.47 1.56
N GLU A 28 -0.21 -11.79 2.44
CA GLU A 28 0.39 -12.46 3.59
C GLU A 28 -0.64 -13.19 4.43
N GLU A 29 -1.72 -12.52 4.78
CA GLU A 29 -2.76 -13.11 5.62
C GLU A 29 -3.58 -14.15 4.87
N CYS A 30 -3.88 -13.89 3.60
CA CYS A 30 -4.64 -14.86 2.80
C CYS A 30 -3.87 -16.16 2.63
N LEU A 31 -2.56 -16.09 2.48
CA LEU A 31 -1.73 -17.29 2.39
C LEU A 31 -1.79 -18.10 3.68
N GLN A 32 -1.87 -17.41 4.83
CA GLN A 32 -1.94 -18.09 6.12
C GLN A 32 -3.30 -18.77 6.35
N THR A 33 -4.37 -18.15 5.84
CA THR A 33 -5.72 -18.64 6.09
C THR A 33 -6.32 -19.45 4.95
N GLY A 34 -5.61 -19.53 3.83
CA GLY A 34 -6.13 -20.21 2.65
C GLY A 34 -7.19 -19.43 1.91
N SER A 35 -7.28 -18.11 2.14
CA SER A 35 -8.27 -17.26 1.49
C SER A 35 -7.78 -16.79 0.12
N GLY A 36 -8.73 -16.47 -0.75
CA GLY A 36 -8.40 -15.91 -2.06
C GLY A 36 -8.33 -14.40 -2.04
N TRP A 37 -7.79 -13.84 -3.10
CA TRP A 37 -7.71 -12.39 -3.27
C TRP A 37 -7.89 -12.04 -4.75
N VAL A 38 -8.17 -10.74 -5.01
CA VAL A 38 -8.31 -10.25 -6.39
C VAL A 38 -6.99 -9.64 -6.85
N HIS A 39 -6.54 -8.57 -6.21
CA HIS A 39 -5.27 -7.91 -6.55
C HIS A 39 -4.47 -7.67 -5.28
N LEU A 40 -3.20 -7.33 -5.46
CA LEU A 40 -2.28 -7.18 -4.35
C LEU A 40 -1.74 -5.75 -4.27
N ARG A 41 -1.43 -5.35 -3.03
CA ARG A 41 -0.85 -4.06 -2.72
C ARG A 41 0.38 -4.26 -1.86
N LEU A 42 1.44 -3.50 -2.14
CA LEU A 42 2.69 -3.56 -1.39
C LEU A 42 2.79 -2.36 -0.46
N CYS A 43 2.92 -2.61 0.83
CA CYS A 43 3.16 -1.54 1.79
C CYS A 43 4.56 -0.98 1.59
N LEU A 44 4.67 0.30 1.31
CA LEU A 44 5.95 0.93 1.04
C LEU A 44 6.71 1.32 2.31
N THR A 45 6.16 1.02 3.47
CA THR A 45 6.88 1.25 4.73
C THR A 45 7.55 -0.02 5.24
N CYS A 46 6.92 -1.19 5.11
CA CYS A 46 7.44 -2.41 5.72
C CYS A 46 7.51 -3.62 4.79
N GLY A 47 6.95 -3.54 3.59
CA GLY A 47 6.99 -4.68 2.67
C GLY A 47 5.84 -5.65 2.80
N HIS A 48 4.86 -5.37 3.66
CA HIS A 48 3.65 -6.21 3.75
C HIS A 48 2.96 -6.26 2.40
N VAL A 49 2.54 -7.45 1.98
CA VAL A 49 1.73 -7.63 0.79
C VAL A 49 0.32 -7.99 1.24
N GLY A 50 -0.64 -7.17 0.87
CA GLY A 50 -2.02 -7.38 1.27
C GLY A 50 -2.95 -7.31 0.07
N CYS A 51 -4.14 -7.89 0.24
CA CYS A 51 -5.14 -7.89 -0.82
C CYS A 51 -5.89 -6.56 -0.87
N CYS A 52 -6.35 -6.22 -2.07
CA CYS A 52 -6.99 -4.93 -2.35
C CYS A 52 -8.41 -4.85 -1.80
N ASP A 53 -9.01 -3.66 -1.93
CA ASP A 53 -10.36 -3.42 -1.43
C ASP A 53 -11.44 -4.21 -2.18
N SER A 54 -11.14 -4.71 -3.38
CA SER A 54 -12.05 -5.59 -4.11
C SER A 54 -11.96 -7.03 -3.63
N SER A 55 -10.98 -7.35 -2.80
CA SER A 55 -10.83 -8.68 -2.24
C SER A 55 -11.74 -8.86 -1.04
N PRO A 56 -12.13 -10.10 -0.71
CA PRO A 56 -13.04 -10.32 0.42
C PRO A 56 -12.51 -9.78 1.76
N ASN A 57 -11.20 -9.87 1.98
CA ASN A 57 -10.64 -9.59 3.29
C ASN A 57 -9.97 -8.23 3.43
N ARG A 58 -9.65 -7.55 2.34
CA ARG A 58 -9.09 -6.18 2.36
C ARG A 58 -7.90 -6.03 3.29
N HIS A 59 -6.96 -6.96 3.23
CA HIS A 59 -5.84 -6.97 4.18
C HIS A 59 -4.90 -5.79 4.02
N ALA A 60 -4.75 -5.24 2.81
CA ALA A 60 -3.90 -4.07 2.62
C ALA A 60 -4.44 -2.85 3.36
N ARG A 61 -5.74 -2.59 3.26
CA ARG A 61 -6.37 -1.49 3.98
C ARG A 61 -6.30 -1.69 5.49
N ARG A 62 -6.56 -2.91 5.95
CA ARG A 62 -6.49 -3.22 7.38
C ARG A 62 -5.09 -2.98 7.91
N HIS A 63 -4.08 -3.45 7.20
CA HIS A 63 -2.69 -3.25 7.59
C HIS A 63 -2.36 -1.76 7.71
N ALA A 64 -2.75 -0.96 6.71
CA ALA A 64 -2.49 0.48 6.73
C ALA A 64 -3.08 1.14 7.97
N GLY A 65 -4.29 0.73 8.36
CA GLY A 65 -4.96 1.32 9.53
C GLY A 65 -4.40 0.84 10.86
N VAL A 66 -4.09 -0.46 10.96
CA VAL A 66 -3.64 -1.03 12.24
C VAL A 66 -2.24 -0.56 12.60
N VAL A 67 -1.31 -0.59 11.64
CA VAL A 67 0.08 -0.24 11.93
C VAL A 67 0.44 1.17 11.47
N GLN A 68 -0.53 1.90 10.91
CA GLN A 68 -0.36 3.28 10.46
C GLN A 68 0.74 3.42 9.41
N HIS A 69 0.71 2.56 8.40
CA HIS A 69 1.56 2.62 7.23
C HIS A 69 0.68 3.05 6.05
N PRO A 70 0.61 4.34 5.74
CA PRO A 70 -0.45 4.83 4.84
C PRO A 70 -0.21 4.59 3.37
N ILE A 71 1.01 4.34 2.94
CA ILE A 71 1.32 4.32 1.52
C ILE A 71 1.51 2.90 1.02
N VAL A 72 0.77 2.57 -0.04
CA VAL A 72 0.97 1.33 -0.78
C VAL A 72 1.21 1.65 -2.24
N ARG A 73 1.77 0.70 -2.96
CA ARG A 73 1.73 0.71 -4.42
C ARG A 73 1.07 -0.56 -4.91
N SER A 74 0.62 -0.52 -6.15
CA SER A 74 0.16 -1.75 -6.78
C SER A 74 1.29 -2.78 -6.78
N PHE A 75 0.95 -4.02 -6.48
CA PHE A 75 1.88 -5.14 -6.58
C PHE A 75 1.46 -6.06 -7.71
N GLU A 76 0.86 -5.50 -8.75
CA GLU A 76 0.47 -6.23 -9.94
C GLU A 76 1.45 -5.92 -11.08
N PRO A 77 1.75 -6.89 -11.94
CA PRO A 77 2.66 -6.65 -13.05
C PRO A 77 2.15 -5.52 -13.95
N GLY A 78 3.06 -4.62 -14.33
CA GLY A 78 2.72 -3.51 -15.22
C GLY A 78 2.05 -2.34 -14.57
N GLU A 79 1.84 -2.37 -13.25
CA GLU A 79 1.24 -1.27 -12.51
C GLU A 79 2.25 -0.70 -11.52
N ASP A 80 2.37 0.62 -11.49
CA ASP A 80 3.34 1.28 -10.61
C ASP A 80 2.73 2.43 -9.81
N TRP A 81 1.41 2.59 -9.83
CA TRP A 81 0.76 3.68 -9.09
C TRP A 81 0.86 3.44 -7.58
N ARG A 82 0.81 4.56 -6.84
CA ARG A 82 0.83 4.56 -5.38
C ARG A 82 -0.44 5.20 -4.84
N TRP A 83 -0.85 4.77 -3.67
CA TRP A 83 -2.08 5.23 -3.03
C TRP A 83 -1.82 5.52 -1.56
N CYS A 84 -2.40 6.62 -1.08
CA CYS A 84 -2.38 6.96 0.35
C CYS A 84 -3.75 6.65 0.95
N TYR A 85 -3.79 5.73 1.90
CA TYR A 85 -5.05 5.36 2.54
C TYR A 85 -5.60 6.44 3.46
N VAL A 86 -4.75 7.33 3.98
CA VAL A 86 -5.21 8.41 4.85
C VAL A 86 -5.90 9.49 4.04
N ASP A 87 -5.29 9.92 2.96
CA ASP A 87 -5.83 11.00 2.14
C ASP A 87 -6.70 10.49 1.00
N GLU A 88 -6.77 9.19 0.82
CA GLU A 88 -7.60 8.52 -0.20
C GLU A 88 -7.34 9.11 -1.58
N THR A 89 -6.08 9.15 -1.95
CA THR A 89 -5.67 9.70 -3.23
C THR A 89 -4.41 9.01 -3.73
N TYR A 90 -4.21 9.09 -5.02
CA TYR A 90 -2.95 8.65 -5.62
C TYR A 90 -1.84 9.65 -5.25
N VAL A 91 -0.64 9.13 -5.08
CA VAL A 91 0.51 9.96 -4.66
C VAL A 91 1.78 9.71 -5.52
#